data_fcc8bceb57a39df32d9f3191ae00e7e5
#
_entry.id   fcc8bceb57a39df32d9f3191ae00e7e5
#
_cell.length_a   1.000
_cell.length_b   1.000
_cell.length_c   1.000
_cell.angle_alpha   90.00
_cell.angle_beta   90.00
_cell.angle_gamma   90.00
#
_symmetry.space_group_name_H-M   'P 1'
#
loop_
_entity.id
_entity.type
_entity.pdbx_description
1 polymer ?
#
loop_
_entity_poly.entity_id
_entity_poly.type
_entity_poly.pdbx_seq_one_letter_code
_entity_poly.pdbx_strand_id
1 'polypeptide(L)'
;LAARPLIAPSLPRHGDTTVPPVSFDAVCDSLVSALDAMGTGSFDLAGYSMGGRLALALALAYPARVRRLILESASPGLPTAAERARRRAADAELARLALRDGIAAFVDHWEQVPVLATAERLSPERRAQQRTNRLRCHPAGLAASLERMGTGTQPWLGDRLAELRLPVLLIAGERDPKFLEIAATMASRIVAARRAICAVAGHNVHLEKPDPYVRYVRRFLDARDPVGDVCAEHRGGEESAP
;
A
#
# COMPACT_ATOMS: atom_id res chain seq x y z
N LEU A 1 -6.62 -17.52 -3.66
CA LEU A 1 -7.17 -16.45 -4.53
C LEU A 1 -7.40 -16.94 -5.98
N ALA A 2 -6.94 -18.12 -6.35
CA ALA A 2 -6.96 -18.64 -7.74
C ALA A 2 -8.34 -18.67 -8.43
N ALA A 3 -9.44 -18.60 -7.70
CA ALA A 3 -10.81 -18.58 -8.26
C ALA A 3 -11.40 -17.16 -8.41
N ARG A 4 -10.66 -16.09 -8.10
CA ARG A 4 -11.13 -14.71 -8.19
C ARG A 4 -10.42 -13.99 -9.34
N PRO A 5 -11.15 -13.33 -10.26
CA PRO A 5 -10.53 -12.47 -11.26
C PRO A 5 -9.68 -11.39 -10.56
N LEU A 6 -8.47 -11.15 -11.05
CA LEU A 6 -7.55 -10.16 -10.51
C LEU A 6 -7.16 -9.17 -11.61
N ILE A 7 -7.32 -7.88 -11.31
CA ILE A 7 -6.84 -6.77 -12.14
C ILE A 7 -5.76 -6.05 -11.35
N ALA A 8 -4.55 -5.98 -11.90
CA ALA A 8 -3.42 -5.28 -11.30
C ALA A 8 -2.91 -4.20 -12.28
N PRO A 9 -3.45 -2.97 -12.22
CA PRO A 9 -3.07 -1.92 -13.15
C PRO A 9 -1.66 -1.40 -12.83
N SER A 10 -0.89 -1.10 -13.87
CA SER A 10 0.31 -0.30 -13.72
C SER A 10 -0.07 1.16 -13.47
N LEU A 11 0.42 1.75 -12.39
CA LEU A 11 0.19 3.15 -12.09
C LEU A 11 0.92 4.06 -13.07
N PRO A 12 0.49 5.33 -13.24
CA PRO A 12 1.15 6.28 -14.13
C PRO A 12 2.67 6.32 -13.93
N ARG A 13 3.42 6.20 -15.02
CA ARG A 13 4.90 6.14 -15.06
C ARG A 13 5.55 4.98 -14.30
N HIS A 14 4.78 3.94 -13.95
CA HIS A 14 5.32 2.68 -13.42
C HIS A 14 5.18 1.57 -14.46
N GLY A 15 6.13 0.64 -14.48
CA GLY A 15 6.19 -0.39 -15.53
C GLY A 15 6.26 0.25 -16.92
N ASP A 16 5.44 -0.24 -17.82
CA ASP A 16 5.40 0.21 -19.22
C ASP A 16 4.45 1.39 -19.47
N THR A 17 3.88 1.99 -18.40
CA THR A 17 2.92 3.10 -18.52
C THR A 17 3.63 4.41 -18.84
N THR A 18 3.29 5.03 -19.97
CA THR A 18 3.83 6.33 -20.40
C THR A 18 3.00 7.52 -19.91
N VAL A 19 1.78 7.28 -19.41
CA VAL A 19 0.87 8.32 -18.91
C VAL A 19 1.50 9.06 -17.73
N PRO A 20 1.60 10.40 -17.74
CA PRO A 20 2.12 11.14 -16.62
C PRO A 20 1.10 11.17 -15.47
N PRO A 21 1.53 11.10 -14.18
CA PRO A 21 0.66 11.37 -13.07
C PRO A 21 0.30 12.86 -13.08
N VAL A 22 -0.99 13.17 -13.00
CA VAL A 22 -1.48 14.55 -12.93
C VAL A 22 -1.68 14.97 -11.48
N SER A 23 -2.51 14.22 -10.75
CA SER A 23 -2.77 14.39 -9.33
C SER A 23 -3.23 13.05 -8.73
N PHE A 24 -3.31 13.00 -7.41
CA PHE A 24 -3.81 11.81 -6.70
C PHE A 24 -5.24 11.46 -7.13
N ASP A 25 -6.12 12.46 -7.19
CA ASP A 25 -7.53 12.29 -7.56
C ASP A 25 -7.67 11.88 -9.04
N ALA A 26 -6.94 12.53 -9.94
CA ALA A 26 -6.98 12.18 -11.37
C ALA A 26 -6.51 10.73 -11.64
N VAL A 27 -5.59 10.19 -10.82
CA VAL A 27 -5.20 8.78 -10.93
C VAL A 27 -6.35 7.87 -10.47
N CYS A 28 -7.06 8.23 -9.39
CA CYS A 28 -8.25 7.50 -8.95
C CYS A 28 -9.34 7.50 -10.03
N ASP A 29 -9.61 8.66 -10.63
CA ASP A 29 -10.60 8.81 -11.72
C ASP A 29 -10.24 7.95 -12.93
N SER A 30 -8.95 7.95 -13.32
CA SER A 30 -8.45 7.16 -14.44
C SER A 30 -8.58 5.64 -14.18
N LEU A 31 -8.33 5.20 -12.95
CA LEU A 31 -8.51 3.80 -12.56
C LEU A 31 -9.98 3.38 -12.63
N VAL A 32 -10.89 4.22 -12.13
CA VAL A 32 -12.34 3.96 -12.20
C VAL A 32 -12.80 3.93 -13.64
N SER A 33 -12.38 4.89 -14.47
CA SER A 33 -12.73 4.94 -15.91
C SER A 33 -12.23 3.69 -16.65
N ALA A 34 -11.04 3.20 -16.32
CA ALA A 34 -10.52 1.97 -16.92
C ALA A 34 -11.35 0.74 -16.51
N LEU A 35 -11.78 0.66 -15.24
CA LEU A 35 -12.65 -0.40 -14.76
C LEU A 35 -14.04 -0.33 -15.40
N ASP A 36 -14.57 0.87 -15.64
CA ASP A 36 -15.83 1.07 -16.36
C ASP A 36 -15.74 0.56 -17.82
N ALA A 37 -14.63 0.89 -18.51
CA ALA A 37 -14.38 0.39 -19.87
C ALA A 37 -14.27 -1.13 -19.93
N MET A 38 -13.89 -1.78 -18.81
CA MET A 38 -13.86 -3.25 -18.68
C MET A 38 -15.20 -3.86 -18.21
N GLY A 39 -16.26 -3.06 -18.05
CA GLY A 39 -17.56 -3.50 -17.56
C GLY A 39 -17.54 -3.91 -16.07
N THR A 40 -16.55 -3.47 -15.30
CA THR A 40 -16.44 -3.83 -13.86
C THR A 40 -17.27 -2.87 -13.02
N GLY A 41 -18.39 -3.35 -12.47
CA GLY A 41 -19.30 -2.54 -11.65
C GLY A 41 -18.74 -2.25 -10.25
N SER A 42 -18.68 -3.25 -9.40
CA SER A 42 -18.11 -3.14 -8.05
C SER A 42 -17.02 -4.20 -7.82
N PHE A 43 -16.07 -3.90 -6.95
CA PHE A 43 -14.87 -4.75 -6.76
C PHE A 43 -14.41 -4.73 -5.31
N ASP A 44 -13.60 -5.72 -4.94
CA ASP A 44 -12.79 -5.71 -3.73
C ASP A 44 -11.45 -5.05 -4.09
N LEU A 45 -10.99 -4.09 -3.28
CA LEU A 45 -9.83 -3.28 -3.58
C LEU A 45 -8.69 -3.58 -2.60
N ALA A 46 -7.51 -3.85 -3.11
CA ALA A 46 -6.32 -4.04 -2.29
C ALA A 46 -5.19 -3.10 -2.73
N GLY A 47 -4.45 -2.58 -1.78
CA GLY A 47 -3.27 -1.76 -2.07
C GLY A 47 -2.20 -1.84 -1.01
N TYR A 48 -0.94 -1.86 -1.48
CA TYR A 48 0.26 -1.82 -0.66
C TYR A 48 0.91 -0.45 -0.73
N SER A 49 1.31 0.12 0.41
CA SER A 49 2.08 1.36 0.54
C SER A 49 1.49 2.50 -0.32
N MET A 50 2.12 2.92 -1.41
CA MET A 50 1.58 3.92 -2.34
C MET A 50 0.26 3.47 -2.97
N GLY A 51 0.18 2.22 -3.41
CA GLY A 51 -1.08 1.64 -3.92
C GLY A 51 -2.18 1.62 -2.85
N GLY A 52 -1.82 1.40 -1.58
CA GLY A 52 -2.76 1.48 -0.46
C GLY A 52 -3.26 2.91 -0.19
N ARG A 53 -2.42 3.91 -0.36
CA ARG A 53 -2.81 5.33 -0.27
C ARG A 53 -3.83 5.70 -1.35
N LEU A 54 -3.59 5.26 -2.59
CA LEU A 54 -4.53 5.43 -3.70
C LEU A 54 -5.82 4.64 -3.47
N ALA A 55 -5.72 3.40 -3.00
CA ALA A 55 -6.90 2.58 -2.69
C ALA A 55 -7.79 3.22 -1.62
N LEU A 56 -7.20 3.83 -0.60
CA LEU A 56 -7.93 4.58 0.41
C LEU A 56 -8.65 5.81 -0.18
N ALA A 57 -7.94 6.60 -1.00
CA ALA A 57 -8.52 7.76 -1.67
C ALA A 57 -9.67 7.36 -2.60
N LEU A 58 -9.48 6.30 -3.40
CA LEU A 58 -10.50 5.79 -4.30
C LEU A 58 -11.74 5.28 -3.54
N ALA A 59 -11.56 4.56 -2.44
CA ALA A 59 -12.67 4.07 -1.63
C ALA A 59 -13.49 5.21 -1.00
N LEU A 60 -12.84 6.32 -0.64
CA LEU A 60 -13.51 7.53 -0.13
C LEU A 60 -14.20 8.35 -1.24
N ALA A 61 -13.64 8.36 -2.45
CA ALA A 61 -14.21 9.09 -3.59
C ALA A 61 -15.36 8.31 -4.26
N TYR A 62 -15.25 6.98 -4.30
CA TYR A 62 -16.18 6.11 -5.00
C TYR A 62 -16.71 4.97 -4.10
N PRO A 63 -17.38 5.29 -2.98
CA PRO A 63 -17.78 4.28 -1.98
C PRO A 63 -18.73 3.21 -2.52
N ALA A 64 -19.56 3.51 -3.52
CA ALA A 64 -20.45 2.54 -4.16
C ALA A 64 -19.70 1.51 -5.04
N ARG A 65 -18.46 1.77 -5.40
CA ARG A 65 -17.66 0.90 -6.26
C ARG A 65 -16.84 -0.12 -5.46
N VAL A 66 -16.51 0.16 -4.21
CA VAL A 66 -15.63 -0.68 -3.39
C VAL A 66 -16.46 -1.46 -2.37
N ARG A 67 -16.47 -2.79 -2.51
CA ARG A 67 -17.17 -3.68 -1.57
C ARG A 67 -16.37 -3.93 -0.29
N ARG A 68 -15.08 -4.14 -0.43
CA ARG A 68 -14.11 -4.39 0.66
C ARG A 68 -12.79 -3.71 0.33
N LEU A 69 -12.11 -3.21 1.35
CA LEU A 69 -10.83 -2.52 1.20
C LEU A 69 -9.74 -3.24 2.00
N ILE A 70 -8.61 -3.52 1.38
CA ILE A 70 -7.43 -4.12 2.01
C ILE A 70 -6.26 -3.16 1.86
N LEU A 71 -5.70 -2.73 2.97
CA LEU A 71 -4.61 -1.76 3.03
C LEU A 71 -3.40 -2.39 3.72
N GLU A 72 -2.34 -2.63 2.98
CA GLU A 72 -1.07 -3.10 3.52
C GLU A 72 -0.10 -1.95 3.65
N SER A 73 0.39 -1.71 4.87
CA SER A 73 1.40 -0.68 5.17
C SER A 73 1.08 0.67 4.52
N ALA A 74 -0.17 1.10 4.61
CA ALA A 74 -0.67 2.33 3.99
C ALA A 74 -1.02 3.40 5.05
N SER A 75 -1.01 4.66 4.65
CA SER A 75 -1.33 5.79 5.53
C SER A 75 -2.41 6.71 4.93
N PRO A 76 -3.16 7.43 5.76
CA PRO A 76 -4.12 8.43 5.30
C PRO A 76 -3.45 9.74 4.84
N GLY A 77 -2.13 9.79 4.76
CA GLY A 77 -1.35 10.99 4.45
C GLY A 77 -0.71 11.63 5.68
N LEU A 78 -0.30 12.88 5.54
CA LEU A 78 0.33 13.67 6.60
C LEU A 78 -0.61 14.79 7.06
N PRO A 79 -0.91 14.89 8.37
CA PRO A 79 -1.95 15.77 8.87
C PRO A 79 -1.62 17.26 8.71
N THR A 80 -0.37 17.67 8.95
CA THR A 80 -0.03 19.08 8.98
C THR A 80 0.58 19.58 7.66
N ALA A 81 0.36 20.86 7.34
CA ALA A 81 0.99 21.50 6.19
C ALA A 81 2.53 21.48 6.28
N ALA A 82 3.07 21.60 7.49
CA ALA A 82 4.51 21.55 7.73
C ALA A 82 5.12 20.18 7.43
N GLU A 83 4.47 19.08 7.85
CA GLU A 83 4.89 17.71 7.52
C GLU A 83 4.82 17.47 6.01
N ARG A 84 3.73 17.89 5.36
CA ARG A 84 3.61 17.79 3.90
C ARG A 84 4.70 18.57 3.18
N ALA A 85 5.02 19.78 3.63
CA ALA A 85 6.08 20.60 3.03
C ALA A 85 7.46 19.93 3.18
N ARG A 86 7.81 19.44 4.37
CA ARG A 86 9.06 18.70 4.60
C ARG A 86 9.15 17.46 3.72
N ARG A 87 8.05 16.72 3.63
CA ARG A 87 8.01 15.52 2.79
C ARG A 87 8.15 15.85 1.31
N ARG A 88 7.50 16.88 0.79
CA ARG A 88 7.69 17.35 -0.60
C ARG A 88 9.13 17.74 -0.89
N ALA A 89 9.79 18.42 0.05
CA ALA A 89 11.20 18.75 -0.11
C ALA A 89 12.09 17.50 -0.21
N ALA A 90 11.86 16.50 0.65
CA ALA A 90 12.57 15.23 0.59
C ALA A 90 12.28 14.44 -0.71
N ASP A 91 11.02 14.39 -1.14
CA ASP A 91 10.63 13.74 -2.40
C ASP A 91 11.26 14.44 -3.62
N ALA A 92 11.39 15.78 -3.60
CA ALA A 92 12.07 16.54 -4.65
C ALA A 92 13.58 16.25 -4.71
N GLU A 93 14.25 16.03 -3.57
CA GLU A 93 15.66 15.60 -3.57
C GLU A 93 15.82 14.21 -4.20
N LEU A 94 14.92 13.28 -3.86
CA LEU A 94 14.94 11.94 -4.47
C LEU A 94 14.65 12.00 -5.97
N ALA A 95 13.74 12.87 -6.40
CA ALA A 95 13.44 13.10 -7.82
C ALA A 95 14.69 13.64 -8.56
N ARG A 96 15.39 14.62 -7.96
CA ARG A 96 16.64 15.15 -8.52
C ARG A 96 17.73 14.09 -8.60
N LEU A 97 17.89 13.24 -7.57
CA LEU A 97 18.81 12.12 -7.59
C LEU A 97 18.54 11.20 -8.79
N ALA A 98 17.28 10.80 -8.98
CA ALA A 98 16.89 9.93 -10.09
C ALA A 98 17.19 10.56 -11.47
N LEU A 99 16.92 11.87 -11.61
CA LEU A 99 17.13 12.58 -12.87
C LEU A 99 18.60 12.83 -13.18
N ARG A 100 19.41 13.15 -12.17
CA ARG A 100 20.82 13.49 -12.34
C ARG A 100 21.71 12.25 -12.44
N ASP A 101 21.51 11.29 -11.54
CA ASP A 101 22.42 10.15 -11.36
C ASP A 101 21.82 8.83 -11.91
N GLY A 102 20.59 8.88 -12.39
CA GLY A 102 19.92 7.76 -13.04
C GLY A 102 19.27 6.76 -12.07
N ILE A 103 18.61 5.76 -12.66
CA ILE A 103 17.79 4.80 -11.91
C ILE A 103 18.61 3.92 -10.97
N ALA A 104 19.83 3.55 -11.34
CA ALA A 104 20.68 2.69 -10.52
C ALA A 104 21.05 3.37 -9.20
N ALA A 105 21.51 4.62 -9.25
CA ALA A 105 21.84 5.39 -8.06
C ALA A 105 20.61 5.63 -7.16
N PHE A 106 19.45 5.89 -7.78
CA PHE A 106 18.20 5.97 -7.04
C PHE A 106 17.87 4.66 -6.32
N VAL A 107 17.97 3.52 -7.01
CA VAL A 107 17.65 2.20 -6.42
C VAL A 107 18.60 1.87 -5.28
N ASP A 108 19.90 2.16 -5.43
CA ASP A 108 20.90 1.97 -4.38
C ASP A 108 20.58 2.79 -3.13
N HIS A 109 20.19 4.05 -3.31
CA HIS A 109 19.75 4.90 -2.20
C HIS A 109 18.45 4.40 -1.58
N TRP A 110 17.47 4.04 -2.43
CA TRP A 110 16.13 3.60 -1.99
C TRP A 110 16.17 2.33 -1.15
N GLU A 111 17.05 1.39 -1.48
CA GLU A 111 17.22 0.13 -0.75
C GLU A 111 17.84 0.32 0.65
N GLN A 112 18.47 1.46 0.91
CA GLN A 112 19.02 1.83 2.22
C GLN A 112 18.01 2.57 3.12
N VAL A 113 16.84 2.97 2.59
CA VAL A 113 15.80 3.62 3.40
C VAL A 113 15.31 2.67 4.49
N PRO A 114 15.34 3.03 5.79
CA PRO A 114 15.07 2.11 6.90
C PRO A 114 13.74 1.36 6.80
N VAL A 115 12.67 2.00 6.35
CA VAL A 115 11.37 1.36 6.17
C VAL A 115 11.39 0.31 5.07
N LEU A 116 12.33 0.37 4.13
CA LEU A 116 12.50 -0.54 3.00
C LEU A 116 13.67 -1.51 3.19
N ALA A 117 14.50 -1.33 4.21
CA ALA A 117 15.60 -2.22 4.58
C ALA A 117 15.15 -3.63 4.99
N THR A 118 13.86 -3.91 4.86
CA THR A 118 13.24 -5.24 5.01
C THR A 118 13.68 -6.21 3.91
N ALA A 119 14.36 -5.74 2.88
CA ALA A 119 14.90 -6.58 1.80
C ALA A 119 15.84 -7.68 2.31
N GLU A 120 16.52 -7.47 3.45
CA GLU A 120 17.37 -8.51 4.08
C GLU A 120 16.58 -9.76 4.51
N ARG A 121 15.26 -9.66 4.64
CA ARG A 121 14.36 -10.76 5.02
C ARG A 121 13.78 -11.50 3.82
N LEU A 122 14.05 -11.04 2.63
CA LEU A 122 13.68 -11.71 1.39
C LEU A 122 14.76 -12.73 1.01
N SER A 123 14.34 -13.82 0.35
CA SER A 123 15.33 -14.69 -0.28
C SER A 123 16.16 -13.93 -1.31
N PRO A 124 17.40 -14.36 -1.60
CA PRO A 124 18.25 -13.72 -2.59
C PRO A 124 17.56 -13.53 -3.95
N GLU A 125 16.77 -14.52 -4.39
CA GLU A 125 16.06 -14.51 -5.66
C GLU A 125 14.96 -13.43 -5.67
N ARG A 126 14.15 -13.35 -4.59
CA ARG A 126 13.11 -12.33 -4.45
C ARG A 126 13.69 -10.92 -4.38
N ARG A 127 14.82 -10.77 -3.70
CA ARG A 127 15.55 -9.50 -3.62
C ARG A 127 16.05 -9.07 -5.00
N ALA A 128 16.68 -9.99 -5.73
CA ALA A 128 17.16 -9.75 -7.08
C ALA A 128 16.00 -9.39 -8.03
N GLN A 129 14.88 -10.10 -7.95
CA GLN A 129 13.69 -9.81 -8.75
C GLN A 129 13.11 -8.43 -8.42
N GLN A 130 13.02 -8.07 -7.14
CA GLN A 130 12.53 -6.75 -6.72
C GLN A 130 13.44 -5.62 -7.23
N ARG A 131 14.76 -5.80 -7.13
CA ARG A 131 15.75 -4.85 -7.66
C ARG A 131 15.62 -4.73 -9.18
N THR A 132 15.54 -5.84 -9.90
CA THR A 132 15.33 -5.86 -11.36
C THR A 132 14.07 -5.08 -11.75
N ASN A 133 12.96 -5.27 -11.04
CA ASN A 133 11.72 -4.54 -11.29
C ASN A 133 11.88 -3.02 -11.05
N ARG A 134 12.61 -2.62 -10.02
CA ARG A 134 12.90 -1.21 -9.74
C ARG A 134 13.79 -0.57 -10.81
N LEU A 135 14.82 -1.27 -11.29
CA LEU A 135 15.71 -0.81 -12.34
C LEU A 135 15.02 -0.63 -13.70
N ARG A 136 13.87 -1.24 -13.93
CA ARG A 136 13.05 -1.03 -15.14
C ARG A 136 12.29 0.29 -15.12
N CYS A 137 12.20 0.98 -13.98
CA CYS A 137 11.52 2.27 -13.91
C CYS A 137 12.31 3.35 -14.68
N HIS A 138 11.59 4.22 -15.36
CA HIS A 138 12.20 5.34 -16.06
C HIS A 138 12.47 6.50 -15.07
N PRO A 139 13.68 7.10 -15.03
CA PRO A 139 14.00 8.17 -14.07
C PRO A 139 13.01 9.32 -14.05
N ALA A 140 12.64 9.85 -15.22
CA ALA A 140 11.67 10.94 -15.31
C ALA A 140 10.26 10.53 -14.84
N GLY A 141 9.89 9.26 -15.07
CA GLY A 141 8.63 8.72 -14.58
C GLY A 141 8.60 8.63 -13.06
N LEU A 142 9.68 8.14 -12.48
CA LEU A 142 9.83 8.05 -11.03
C LEU A 142 9.87 9.42 -10.36
N ALA A 143 10.60 10.38 -10.93
CA ALA A 143 10.63 11.76 -10.45
C ALA A 143 9.22 12.39 -10.46
N ALA A 144 8.49 12.26 -11.57
CA ALA A 144 7.11 12.74 -11.66
C ALA A 144 6.18 12.06 -10.64
N SER A 145 6.36 10.75 -10.37
CA SER A 145 5.61 10.03 -9.34
C SER A 145 5.91 10.54 -7.94
N LEU A 146 7.17 10.79 -7.60
CA LEU A 146 7.57 11.36 -6.30
C LEU A 146 6.96 12.75 -6.09
N GLU A 147 7.00 13.60 -7.11
CA GLU A 147 6.49 14.98 -7.04
C GLU A 147 4.96 15.06 -7.00
N ARG A 148 4.26 14.21 -7.76
CA ARG A 148 2.81 14.30 -7.96
C ARG A 148 2.01 13.33 -7.09
N MET A 149 2.60 12.19 -6.70
CA MET A 149 1.96 11.12 -5.95
C MET A 149 2.69 10.80 -4.64
N GLY A 150 3.72 11.57 -4.29
CA GLY A 150 4.43 11.45 -3.01
C GLY A 150 3.50 11.70 -1.82
N THR A 151 3.88 11.20 -0.64
CA THR A 151 3.07 11.37 0.59
C THR A 151 2.90 12.84 0.97
N GLY A 152 3.83 13.72 0.55
CA GLY A 152 3.74 15.16 0.78
C GLY A 152 2.73 15.88 -0.11
N THR A 153 2.33 15.27 -1.22
CA THR A 153 1.33 15.80 -2.17
C THR A 153 -0.04 15.18 -1.95
N GLN A 154 -0.08 14.01 -1.32
CA GLN A 154 -1.34 13.34 -0.98
C GLN A 154 -2.22 14.24 -0.11
N PRO A 155 -3.54 14.35 -0.39
CA PRO A 155 -4.50 14.96 0.52
C PRO A 155 -4.50 14.25 1.89
N TRP A 156 -4.71 15.01 2.97
CA TRP A 156 -4.95 14.41 4.28
C TRP A 156 -6.33 13.77 4.31
N LEU A 157 -6.37 12.46 4.45
CA LEU A 157 -7.60 11.66 4.47
C LEU A 157 -7.99 11.21 5.88
N GLY A 158 -7.19 11.54 6.90
CA GLY A 158 -7.41 11.07 8.27
C GLY A 158 -8.74 11.53 8.86
N ASP A 159 -9.22 12.73 8.51
CA ASP A 159 -10.48 13.27 9.03
C ASP A 159 -11.71 12.63 8.34
N ARG A 160 -11.50 11.99 7.18
CA ARG A 160 -12.52 11.33 6.40
C ARG A 160 -12.64 9.82 6.67
N LEU A 161 -11.78 9.24 7.49
CA LEU A 161 -11.76 7.79 7.74
C LEU A 161 -13.11 7.27 8.27
N ALA A 162 -13.83 8.06 9.05
CA ALA A 162 -15.15 7.72 9.56
C ALA A 162 -16.26 7.66 8.48
N GLU A 163 -16.00 8.17 7.27
CA GLU A 163 -16.92 8.05 6.13
C GLU A 163 -16.94 6.63 5.54
N LEU A 164 -15.87 5.84 5.77
CA LEU A 164 -15.78 4.46 5.29
C LEU A 164 -16.76 3.56 6.05
N ARG A 165 -17.81 3.12 5.35
CA ARG A 165 -18.84 2.20 5.87
C ARG A 165 -18.64 0.77 5.41
N LEU A 166 -17.72 0.55 4.49
CA LEU A 166 -17.36 -0.77 3.96
C LEU A 166 -16.37 -1.47 4.90
N PRO A 167 -16.28 -2.81 4.85
CA PRO A 167 -15.27 -3.55 5.59
C PRO A 167 -13.84 -3.19 5.14
N VAL A 168 -12.96 -2.93 6.12
CA VAL A 168 -11.56 -2.58 5.87
C VAL A 168 -10.63 -3.53 6.63
N LEU A 169 -9.66 -4.12 5.93
CA LEU A 169 -8.56 -4.88 6.51
C LEU A 169 -7.27 -4.07 6.44
N LEU A 170 -6.69 -3.79 7.61
CA LEU A 170 -5.41 -3.10 7.76
C LEU A 170 -4.33 -4.13 8.08
N ILE A 171 -3.37 -4.32 7.19
CA ILE A 171 -2.26 -5.27 7.35
C ILE A 171 -0.98 -4.49 7.62
N ALA A 172 -0.24 -4.87 8.66
CA ALA A 172 1.08 -4.31 8.96
C ALA A 172 2.02 -5.41 9.46
N GLY A 173 3.32 -5.25 9.22
CA GLY A 173 4.33 -6.13 9.78
C GLY A 173 4.71 -5.72 11.20
N GLU A 174 4.95 -6.70 12.07
CA GLU A 174 5.36 -6.49 13.47
C GLU A 174 6.63 -5.63 13.61
N ARG A 175 7.53 -5.71 12.60
CA ARG A 175 8.80 -4.98 12.57
C ARG A 175 8.73 -3.64 11.83
N ASP A 176 7.52 -3.12 11.62
CA ASP A 176 7.27 -1.78 11.07
C ASP A 176 6.47 -0.94 12.09
N PRO A 177 7.11 -0.44 13.17
CA PRO A 177 6.44 0.24 14.27
C PRO A 177 5.64 1.46 13.79
N LYS A 178 6.14 2.17 12.78
CA LYS A 178 5.45 3.30 12.18
C LYS A 178 4.09 2.91 11.61
N PHE A 179 4.04 1.85 10.82
CA PHE A 179 2.79 1.43 10.20
C PHE A 179 1.89 0.61 11.12
N LEU A 180 2.43 0.03 12.21
CA LEU A 180 1.61 -0.50 13.30
C LEU A 180 0.81 0.62 13.98
N GLU A 181 1.45 1.75 14.30
CA GLU A 181 0.80 2.91 14.91
C GLU A 181 -0.24 3.54 13.96
N ILE A 182 0.12 3.73 12.69
CA ILE A 182 -0.81 4.24 11.68
C ILE A 182 -2.02 3.33 11.54
N ALA A 183 -1.82 2.01 11.44
CA ALA A 183 -2.91 1.04 11.33
C ALA A 183 -3.80 1.05 12.59
N ALA A 184 -3.23 1.21 13.79
CA ALA A 184 -3.99 1.34 15.03
C ALA A 184 -4.85 2.61 15.02
N THR A 185 -4.27 3.74 14.62
CA THR A 185 -4.98 5.03 14.50
C THR A 185 -6.08 4.97 13.44
N MET A 186 -5.84 4.36 12.28
CA MET A 186 -6.87 4.19 11.27
C MET A 186 -8.01 3.29 11.77
N ALA A 187 -7.68 2.19 12.43
CA ALA A 187 -8.67 1.25 12.97
C ALA A 187 -9.58 1.89 14.04
N SER A 188 -9.08 2.83 14.83
CA SER A 188 -9.90 3.54 15.83
C SER A 188 -10.90 4.53 15.21
N ARG A 189 -10.74 4.88 13.93
CA ARG A 189 -11.59 5.84 13.20
C ARG A 189 -12.52 5.20 12.17
N ILE A 190 -12.20 3.99 11.71
CA ILE A 190 -12.99 3.27 10.70
C ILE A 190 -13.87 2.24 11.41
N VAL A 191 -15.18 2.40 11.31
CA VAL A 191 -16.16 1.58 12.06
C VAL A 191 -16.03 0.08 11.79
N ALA A 192 -15.81 -0.32 10.53
CA ALA A 192 -15.72 -1.72 10.12
C ALA A 192 -14.27 -2.16 9.84
N ALA A 193 -13.30 -1.58 10.58
CA ALA A 193 -11.90 -1.92 10.42
C ALA A 193 -11.49 -3.14 11.24
N ARG A 194 -10.61 -3.94 10.63
CA ARG A 194 -9.88 -5.04 11.27
C ARG A 194 -8.40 -4.87 11.04
N ARG A 195 -7.60 -5.27 12.00
CA ARG A 195 -6.14 -5.29 11.88
C ARG A 195 -5.62 -6.72 11.83
N ALA A 196 -4.66 -6.94 10.93
CA ALA A 196 -3.84 -8.14 10.90
C ALA A 196 -2.36 -7.74 11.05
N ILE A 197 -1.74 -8.16 12.13
CA ILE A 197 -0.32 -7.93 12.39
C ILE A 197 0.44 -9.20 11.99
N CYS A 198 1.33 -9.08 11.03
CA CYS A 198 2.12 -10.21 10.58
C CYS A 198 3.42 -10.31 11.37
N ALA A 199 3.57 -11.39 12.14
CA ALA A 199 4.76 -11.64 12.94
C ALA A 199 6.02 -11.71 12.06
N VAL A 200 7.12 -11.15 12.56
CA VAL A 200 8.46 -11.18 11.91
C VAL A 200 8.51 -10.48 10.55
N ALA A 201 7.43 -9.85 10.06
CA ALA A 201 7.41 -9.09 8.82
C ALA A 201 7.70 -7.61 9.08
N GLY A 202 8.30 -6.94 8.09
CA GLY A 202 8.46 -5.49 8.02
C GLY A 202 7.41 -4.84 7.14
N HIS A 203 7.83 -3.83 6.36
CA HIS A 203 6.94 -3.01 5.54
C HIS A 203 6.27 -3.78 4.39
N ASN A 204 6.91 -4.81 3.88
CA ASN A 204 6.52 -5.53 2.68
C ASN A 204 5.99 -6.94 3.01
N VAL A 205 4.86 -7.00 3.72
CA VAL A 205 4.32 -8.24 4.29
C VAL A 205 4.06 -9.29 3.23
N HIS A 206 3.47 -8.92 2.09
CA HIS A 206 3.14 -9.87 1.02
C HIS A 206 4.36 -10.53 0.37
N LEU A 207 5.52 -9.87 0.39
CA LEU A 207 6.78 -10.45 -0.10
C LEU A 207 7.55 -11.19 0.99
N GLU A 208 7.59 -10.65 2.21
CA GLU A 208 8.34 -11.22 3.33
C GLU A 208 7.66 -12.47 3.90
N LYS A 209 6.33 -12.46 3.97
CA LYS A 209 5.49 -13.51 4.57
C LYS A 209 4.25 -13.79 3.72
N PRO A 210 4.40 -14.34 2.50
CA PRO A 210 3.30 -14.52 1.56
C PRO A 210 2.19 -15.43 2.09
N ASP A 211 2.51 -16.52 2.79
CA ASP A 211 1.49 -17.46 3.27
C ASP A 211 0.59 -16.85 4.36
N PRO A 212 1.11 -16.21 5.43
CA PRO A 212 0.29 -15.44 6.36
C PRO A 212 -0.54 -14.36 5.66
N TYR A 213 0.08 -13.59 4.76
CA TYR A 213 -0.62 -12.56 4.00
C TYR A 213 -1.82 -13.11 3.24
N VAL A 214 -1.63 -14.19 2.49
CA VAL A 214 -2.72 -14.84 1.73
C VAL A 214 -3.80 -15.37 2.66
N ARG A 215 -3.46 -15.92 3.84
CA ARG A 215 -4.45 -16.37 4.83
C ARG A 215 -5.30 -15.20 5.34
N TYR A 216 -4.70 -14.06 5.69
CA TYR A 216 -5.44 -12.87 6.14
C TYR A 216 -6.39 -12.37 5.05
N VAL A 217 -5.90 -12.23 3.82
CA VAL A 217 -6.69 -11.75 2.69
C VAL A 217 -7.85 -12.72 2.38
N ARG A 218 -7.60 -14.02 2.30
CA ARG A 218 -8.65 -15.02 2.05
C ARG A 218 -9.73 -14.99 3.12
N ARG A 219 -9.33 -15.06 4.40
CA ARG A 219 -10.27 -15.03 5.53
C ARG A 219 -11.15 -13.79 5.49
N PHE A 220 -10.58 -12.64 5.16
CA PHE A 220 -11.32 -11.39 5.04
C PHE A 220 -12.27 -11.37 3.84
N LEU A 221 -11.84 -11.87 2.68
CA LEU A 221 -12.65 -11.89 1.47
C LEU A 221 -13.75 -12.96 1.50
N ASP A 222 -13.56 -14.07 2.22
CA ASP A 222 -14.50 -15.19 2.32
C ASP A 222 -15.48 -15.03 3.49
N ALA A 223 -15.25 -14.08 4.39
CA ALA A 223 -16.16 -13.81 5.50
C ALA A 223 -17.55 -13.36 5.01
N ARG A 224 -18.62 -14.05 5.48
CA ARG A 224 -20.03 -13.67 5.20
C ARG A 224 -20.41 -12.40 5.93
N ASP A 225 -19.90 -12.22 7.16
CA ASP A 225 -19.99 -10.99 7.93
C ASP A 225 -18.58 -10.52 8.31
N PRO A 226 -18.08 -9.50 7.62
CA PRO A 226 -16.72 -9.03 7.85
C PRO A 226 -16.51 -8.24 9.15
N VAL A 227 -17.49 -8.08 10.02
CA VAL A 227 -17.39 -7.28 11.26
C VAL A 227 -16.98 -8.10 12.50
N GLY A 228 -16.92 -9.44 12.46
CA GLY A 228 -16.45 -10.31 13.53
C GLY A 228 -14.94 -10.58 13.55
N ASP A 229 -14.37 -10.98 14.69
CA ASP A 229 -12.94 -11.07 15.02
C ASP A 229 -12.03 -11.83 14.03
N VAL A 230 -10.93 -11.18 13.60
CA VAL A 230 -9.76 -11.81 12.95
C VAL A 230 -8.55 -11.90 13.91
N CYS A 231 -8.70 -11.45 15.15
CA CYS A 231 -7.61 -11.26 16.12
C CYS A 231 -7.48 -12.38 17.17
N ALA A 232 -7.68 -13.66 16.86
CA ALA A 232 -7.52 -14.73 17.84
C ALA A 232 -6.54 -15.82 17.38
N GLU A 233 -5.29 -15.47 17.07
CA GLU A 233 -4.21 -16.47 16.98
C GLU A 233 -2.87 -15.88 17.43
N HIS A 234 -2.77 -15.57 18.73
CA HIS A 234 -1.48 -15.38 19.41
C HIS A 234 -1.54 -15.89 20.86
N ARG A 235 -2.10 -17.07 21.09
CA ARG A 235 -1.82 -17.87 22.32
C ARG A 235 -2.08 -19.35 22.01
N GLY A 236 -1.01 -20.10 21.80
CA GLY A 236 -1.11 -21.55 21.73
C GLY A 236 0.01 -22.16 20.93
N GLY A 237 1.13 -22.47 21.59
CA GLY A 237 2.22 -23.22 20.98
C GLY A 237 3.48 -23.28 21.84
N GLU A 238 3.35 -23.26 23.15
CA GLU A 238 4.33 -23.93 24.01
C GLU A 238 3.79 -25.32 24.30
N GLU A 239 4.03 -26.24 23.42
CA GLU A 239 3.97 -27.68 23.72
C GLU A 239 5.29 -28.05 24.42
N SER A 240 5.21 -28.18 25.73
CA SER A 240 6.18 -28.89 26.53
C SER A 240 6.31 -30.31 26.00
N ALA A 241 7.48 -30.66 25.53
CA ALA A 241 7.90 -32.04 25.35
C ALA A 241 8.55 -32.58 26.64
N PRO A 242 8.33 -33.83 26.99
CA PRO A 242 8.82 -34.50 28.21
C PRO A 242 10.32 -34.70 28.23
#